data_e91074d9b17d3dd74432786dd3f8dbf6
#
_entry.id   e91074d9b17d3dd74432786dd3f8dbf6
#
_cell.length_a   1.000
_cell.length_b   1.000
_cell.length_c   1.000
_cell.angle_alpha   90.00
_cell.angle_beta   90.00
_cell.angle_gamma   90.00
#
_symmetry.space_group_name_H-M   'P 1'
#
loop_
_entity.id
_entity.type
_entity.pdbx_description
1 polymer ?
#
loop_
_entity_poly.entity_id
_entity_poly.type
_entity_poly.pdbx_seq_one_letter_code
_entity_poly.pdbx_strand_id
1 'polypeptide(L)'
;MSARWLVMLVAIGLACGPRGGETTPPTVEGPGYPTQMVDPASIVGDFVVEQEVRMTHPRGENTFRAVLQKRGGELVLLGLAPHGGRAFLLKQTAAGVEFESFMPFELPFPPEYILHDVHRTWFLGVSEAGTDVTIERDGERVRERRDASGAIVERTFERLAGPPEGTIVVRYGAGLAPNAPVSAAPPDEVTFDNGWYGYRATIRTLRWQPL
;
A
#
# COMPACT_ATOMS: atom_id res chain seq x y z
N MET A 1 -17.35 -21.71 76.54
CA MET A 1 -16.52 -20.65 75.88
C MET A 1 -16.40 -21.06 74.42
N SER A 2 -17.20 -20.45 73.56
CA SER A 2 -17.39 -20.85 72.16
C SER A 2 -16.70 -19.84 71.23
N ALA A 3 -15.66 -20.25 70.58
CA ALA A 3 -14.97 -19.46 69.58
C ALA A 3 -15.61 -19.64 68.18
N ARG A 4 -16.28 -18.59 67.68
CA ARG A 4 -16.86 -18.53 66.32
C ARG A 4 -15.77 -18.09 65.37
N TRP A 5 -15.38 -19.00 64.45
CA TRP A 5 -14.51 -18.65 63.30
C TRP A 5 -15.38 -18.10 62.19
N LEU A 6 -15.11 -16.82 61.81
CA LEU A 6 -15.73 -16.13 60.70
C LEU A 6 -14.89 -16.41 59.45
N VAL A 7 -15.40 -17.22 58.52
CA VAL A 7 -14.77 -17.43 57.23
C VAL A 7 -15.20 -16.33 56.29
N MET A 8 -14.26 -15.48 55.91
CA MET A 8 -14.46 -14.39 54.94
C MET A 8 -14.13 -14.93 53.53
N LEU A 9 -15.17 -15.20 52.75
CA LEU A 9 -15.05 -15.55 51.34
C LEU A 9 -14.75 -14.31 50.51
N VAL A 10 -13.50 -14.17 50.00
CA VAL A 10 -13.14 -13.17 49.02
C VAL A 10 -13.49 -13.67 47.66
N ALA A 11 -14.55 -13.15 47.05
CA ALA A 11 -14.91 -13.40 45.67
C ALA A 11 -14.00 -12.56 44.74
N ILE A 12 -13.02 -13.19 44.11
CA ILE A 12 -12.22 -12.58 43.05
C ILE A 12 -13.04 -12.62 41.76
N GLY A 13 -13.67 -11.52 41.41
CA GLY A 13 -14.35 -11.32 40.15
C GLY A 13 -13.32 -11.17 39.02
N LEU A 14 -13.13 -12.21 38.23
CA LEU A 14 -12.44 -12.14 36.94
C LEU A 14 -13.35 -11.40 35.94
N ALA A 15 -13.20 -10.09 35.84
CA ALA A 15 -13.80 -9.31 34.76
C ALA A 15 -12.90 -9.43 33.51
N CYS A 16 -13.13 -10.45 32.67
CA CYS A 16 -12.69 -10.44 31.28
C CYS A 16 -13.63 -9.54 30.48
N GLY A 17 -13.32 -8.24 30.43
CA GLY A 17 -13.96 -7.33 29.48
C GLY A 17 -13.30 -7.46 28.11
N PRO A 18 -14.06 -7.51 27.00
CA PRO A 18 -13.47 -7.43 25.67
C PRO A 18 -12.88 -6.03 25.49
N ARG A 19 -11.56 -5.95 25.37
CA ARG A 19 -10.87 -4.74 24.92
C ARG A 19 -11.05 -4.64 23.41
N GLY A 20 -12.23 -4.21 22.98
CA GLY A 20 -12.42 -3.61 21.67
C GLY A 20 -11.97 -2.16 21.76
N GLY A 21 -10.69 -1.90 21.67
CA GLY A 21 -10.19 -0.57 21.43
C GLY A 21 -10.40 -0.27 19.95
N GLU A 22 -11.39 0.54 19.60
CA GLU A 22 -11.38 1.30 18.35
C GLU A 22 -10.14 2.19 18.40
N THR A 23 -9.03 1.70 17.83
CA THR A 23 -7.85 2.53 17.58
C THR A 23 -8.21 3.43 16.39
N THR A 24 -8.64 4.65 16.68
CA THR A 24 -8.65 5.72 15.68
C THR A 24 -7.24 5.81 15.13
N PRO A 25 -7.06 5.66 13.79
CA PRO A 25 -5.75 5.76 13.19
C PRO A 25 -5.11 7.09 13.56
N PRO A 26 -3.80 7.14 13.81
CA PRO A 26 -3.13 8.40 14.10
C PRO A 26 -3.35 9.35 12.92
N THR A 27 -3.97 10.48 13.19
CA THR A 27 -4.12 11.56 12.22
C THR A 27 -2.73 12.17 12.02
N VAL A 28 -2.02 11.71 11.00
CA VAL A 28 -0.79 12.37 10.56
C VAL A 28 -1.24 13.67 9.90
N GLU A 29 -1.07 14.79 10.61
CA GLU A 29 -1.23 16.13 10.03
C GLU A 29 -0.10 16.35 9.01
N GLY A 30 -0.29 15.85 7.82
CA GLY A 30 0.59 16.05 6.67
C GLY A 30 -0.25 16.19 5.41
N PRO A 31 0.24 16.90 4.39
CA PRO A 31 -0.46 16.98 3.12
C PRO A 31 -0.56 15.57 2.53
N GLY A 32 -1.78 15.06 2.43
CA GLY A 32 -2.06 13.76 1.82
C GLY A 32 -1.61 13.67 0.37
N TYR A 33 -1.79 12.53 -0.26
CA TYR A 33 -1.57 12.39 -1.70
C TYR A 33 -2.62 13.21 -2.47
N PRO A 34 -2.22 14.07 -3.45
CA PRO A 34 -3.17 14.92 -4.17
C PRO A 34 -4.10 14.12 -5.09
N THR A 35 -3.54 13.16 -5.84
CA THR A 35 -4.32 12.37 -6.80
C THR A 35 -5.14 11.30 -6.08
N GLN A 36 -6.40 11.19 -6.45
CA GLN A 36 -7.29 10.15 -5.95
C GLN A 36 -6.86 8.76 -6.43
N MET A 37 -7.10 7.76 -5.60
CA MET A 37 -6.93 6.36 -6.00
C MET A 37 -7.97 5.98 -7.06
N VAL A 38 -7.58 5.09 -7.97
CA VAL A 38 -8.49 4.53 -8.99
C VAL A 38 -9.54 3.67 -8.30
N ASP A 39 -10.81 3.77 -8.72
CA ASP A 39 -11.86 2.86 -8.27
C ASP A 39 -11.50 1.42 -8.70
N PRO A 40 -11.42 0.45 -7.78
CA PRO A 40 -11.12 -0.93 -8.12
C PRO A 40 -12.04 -1.52 -9.19
N ALA A 41 -13.31 -1.10 -9.26
CA ALA A 41 -14.23 -1.56 -10.28
C ALA A 41 -13.83 -1.14 -11.70
N SER A 42 -13.05 -0.04 -11.85
CA SER A 42 -12.55 0.44 -13.14
C SER A 42 -11.23 -0.23 -13.58
N ILE A 43 -10.56 -0.96 -12.68
CA ILE A 43 -9.34 -1.71 -13.00
C ILE A 43 -9.73 -2.96 -13.79
N VAL A 44 -9.20 -3.08 -15.01
CA VAL A 44 -9.53 -4.17 -15.93
C VAL A 44 -8.89 -5.49 -15.50
N GLY A 45 -9.70 -6.55 -15.50
CA GLY A 45 -9.27 -7.91 -15.15
C GLY A 45 -9.19 -8.15 -13.63
N ASP A 46 -9.39 -9.40 -13.24
CA ASP A 46 -9.19 -9.87 -11.87
C ASP A 46 -7.86 -10.62 -11.79
N PHE A 47 -7.12 -10.45 -10.71
CA PHE A 47 -5.79 -11.03 -10.56
C PHE A 47 -5.38 -11.21 -9.09
N VAL A 48 -4.36 -12.05 -8.88
CA VAL A 48 -3.57 -12.12 -7.65
C VAL A 48 -2.11 -12.00 -8.02
N VAL A 49 -1.37 -11.17 -7.30
CA VAL A 49 0.09 -11.09 -7.40
C VAL A 49 0.73 -11.23 -6.02
N GLU A 50 1.70 -12.13 -5.91
CA GLU A 50 2.56 -12.26 -4.73
C GLU A 50 3.88 -11.55 -5.00
N GLN A 51 4.32 -10.74 -4.04
CA GLN A 51 5.50 -9.93 -4.16
C GLN A 51 6.36 -10.01 -2.90
N GLU A 52 7.65 -9.93 -3.07
CA GLU A 52 8.59 -9.59 -2.00
C GLU A 52 8.86 -8.10 -2.06
N VAL A 53 8.69 -7.43 -0.95
CA VAL A 53 8.93 -5.99 -0.81
C VAL A 53 10.07 -5.78 0.18
N ARG A 54 11.15 -5.18 -0.31
CA ARG A 54 12.27 -4.71 0.51
C ARG A 54 12.17 -3.19 0.59
N MET A 55 11.89 -2.67 1.76
CA MET A 55 11.73 -1.23 2.01
C MET A 55 12.90 -0.72 2.84
N THR A 56 13.59 0.31 2.34
CA THR A 56 14.66 1.02 3.03
C THR A 56 14.16 2.42 3.39
N HIS A 57 14.37 2.82 4.63
CA HIS A 57 13.99 4.14 5.15
C HIS A 57 15.03 4.61 6.19
N PRO A 58 15.02 5.89 6.65
CA PRO A 58 16.06 6.42 7.53
C PRO A 58 16.28 5.65 8.86
N ARG A 59 15.29 4.85 9.30
CA ARG A 59 15.36 4.05 10.53
C ARG A 59 15.81 2.60 10.30
N GLY A 60 16.08 2.20 9.04
CA GLY A 60 16.54 0.85 8.72
C GLY A 60 15.90 0.25 7.47
N GLU A 61 15.89 -1.06 7.42
CA GLU A 61 15.37 -1.85 6.31
C GLU A 61 14.36 -2.88 6.82
N ASN A 62 13.30 -3.09 6.06
CA ASN A 62 12.31 -4.12 6.32
C ASN A 62 12.05 -4.93 5.05
N THR A 63 11.96 -6.24 5.19
CA THR A 63 11.53 -7.14 4.11
C THR A 63 10.28 -7.88 4.54
N PHE A 64 9.27 -7.91 3.67
CA PHE A 64 8.02 -8.62 3.89
C PHE A 64 7.47 -9.13 2.57
N ARG A 65 6.53 -10.06 2.64
CA ARG A 65 5.76 -10.48 1.47
C ARG A 65 4.45 -9.70 1.42
N ALA A 66 4.02 -9.38 0.21
CA ALA A 66 2.73 -8.75 -0.05
C ALA A 66 1.94 -9.58 -1.04
N VAL A 67 0.65 -9.71 -0.81
CA VAL A 67 -0.31 -10.30 -1.76
C VAL A 67 -1.29 -9.19 -2.13
N LEU A 68 -1.26 -8.79 -3.40
CA LEU A 68 -2.22 -7.85 -3.95
C LEU A 68 -3.24 -8.65 -4.77
N GLN A 69 -4.50 -8.56 -4.39
CA GLN A 69 -5.62 -9.17 -5.10
C GLN A 69 -6.61 -8.11 -5.55
N LYS A 70 -7.01 -8.19 -6.81
CA LYS A 70 -8.14 -7.45 -7.35
C LYS A 70 -9.23 -8.43 -7.74
N ARG A 71 -10.46 -8.21 -7.26
CA ARG A 71 -11.61 -9.02 -7.63
C ARG A 71 -12.89 -8.18 -7.66
N GLY A 72 -13.51 -8.07 -8.84
CA GLY A 72 -14.67 -7.20 -9.02
C GLY A 72 -14.40 -5.76 -8.60
N GLY A 73 -15.18 -5.23 -7.67
CA GLY A 73 -15.02 -3.88 -7.11
C GLY A 73 -14.12 -3.79 -5.87
N GLU A 74 -13.28 -4.78 -5.62
CA GLU A 74 -12.40 -4.80 -4.45
C GLU A 74 -10.93 -4.91 -4.84
N LEU A 75 -10.07 -4.17 -4.15
CA LEU A 75 -8.62 -4.31 -4.16
C LEU A 75 -8.16 -4.58 -2.73
N VAL A 76 -7.48 -5.70 -2.54
CA VAL A 76 -7.01 -6.16 -1.23
C VAL A 76 -5.50 -6.29 -1.25
N LEU A 77 -4.84 -5.68 -0.28
CA LEU A 77 -3.41 -5.84 -0.03
C LEU A 77 -3.19 -6.48 1.34
N LEU A 78 -2.65 -7.70 1.33
CA LEU A 78 -2.25 -8.42 2.53
C LEU A 78 -0.73 -8.36 2.70
N GLY A 79 -0.25 -7.76 3.78
CA GLY A 79 1.15 -7.82 4.18
C GLY A 79 1.40 -9.04 5.09
N LEU A 80 2.47 -9.79 4.80
CA LEU A 80 2.90 -10.95 5.57
C LEU A 80 4.25 -10.65 6.23
N ALA A 81 4.34 -10.91 7.53
CA ALA A 81 5.60 -10.82 8.26
C ALA A 81 6.60 -11.90 7.76
N PRO A 82 7.92 -11.73 8.00
CA PRO A 82 8.94 -12.68 7.52
C PRO A 82 8.72 -14.13 7.96
N HIS A 83 8.07 -14.34 9.11
CA HIS A 83 7.72 -15.67 9.66
C HIS A 83 6.38 -16.21 9.14
N GLY A 84 5.74 -15.54 8.14
CA GLY A 84 4.51 -15.99 7.47
C GLY A 84 3.19 -15.61 8.16
N GLY A 85 3.24 -14.92 9.32
CA GLY A 85 2.05 -14.37 9.96
C GLY A 85 1.51 -13.16 9.20
N ARG A 86 0.21 -12.88 9.33
CA ARG A 86 -0.38 -11.63 8.81
C ARG A 86 0.22 -10.42 9.56
N ALA A 87 0.65 -9.41 8.83
CA ALA A 87 1.12 -8.15 9.39
C ALA A 87 0.02 -7.09 9.32
N PHE A 88 -0.60 -6.93 8.15
CA PHE A 88 -1.71 -6.01 7.96
C PHE A 88 -2.60 -6.44 6.79
N LEU A 89 -3.80 -5.93 6.76
CA LEU A 89 -4.74 -6.03 5.65
C LEU A 89 -5.25 -4.65 5.30
N LEU A 90 -5.19 -4.28 4.04
CA LEU A 90 -5.83 -3.12 3.46
C LEU A 90 -6.85 -3.58 2.43
N LYS A 91 -8.06 -3.05 2.50
CA LYS A 91 -9.13 -3.34 1.56
C LYS A 91 -9.69 -2.03 1.03
N GLN A 92 -9.68 -1.86 -0.28
CA GLN A 92 -10.30 -0.72 -0.96
C GLN A 92 -11.55 -1.16 -1.71
N THR A 93 -12.60 -0.38 -1.58
CA THR A 93 -13.85 -0.50 -2.35
C THR A 93 -14.29 0.90 -2.78
N ALA A 94 -15.41 1.00 -3.50
CA ALA A 94 -16.05 2.29 -3.79
C ALA A 94 -16.46 3.07 -2.51
N ALA A 95 -16.66 2.38 -1.37
CA ALA A 95 -17.01 3.01 -0.11
C ALA A 95 -15.80 3.62 0.64
N GLY A 96 -14.57 3.28 0.25
CA GLY A 96 -13.34 3.75 0.89
C GLY A 96 -12.34 2.65 1.19
N VAL A 97 -11.43 2.93 2.14
CA VAL A 97 -10.36 2.04 2.57
C VAL A 97 -10.61 1.55 3.98
N GLU A 98 -10.52 0.25 4.18
CA GLU A 98 -10.52 -0.42 5.48
C GLU A 98 -9.10 -0.91 5.78
N PHE A 99 -8.67 -0.77 7.03
CA PHE A 99 -7.35 -1.22 7.50
C PHE A 99 -7.48 -2.08 8.74
N GLU A 100 -6.81 -3.23 8.73
CA GLU A 100 -6.66 -4.10 9.90
C GLU A 100 -5.18 -4.37 10.14
N SER A 101 -4.70 -4.06 11.36
CA SER A 101 -3.31 -4.31 11.78
C SER A 101 -3.23 -5.53 12.68
N PHE A 102 -2.28 -6.42 12.41
CA PHE A 102 -1.88 -7.54 13.25
C PHE A 102 -0.49 -7.32 13.87
N MET A 103 0.09 -6.14 13.65
CA MET A 103 1.40 -5.76 14.20
C MET A 103 1.25 -5.25 15.63
N PRO A 104 2.27 -5.47 16.49
CA PRO A 104 2.27 -4.98 17.87
C PRO A 104 2.58 -3.47 17.98
N PHE A 105 2.68 -2.76 16.86
CA PHE A 105 2.98 -1.32 16.78
C PHE A 105 2.11 -0.66 15.72
N GLU A 106 1.90 0.64 15.87
CA GLU A 106 1.18 1.47 14.91
C GLU A 106 2.09 1.88 13.74
N LEU A 107 1.50 2.04 12.57
CA LEU A 107 2.20 2.62 11.42
C LEU A 107 2.47 4.11 11.69
N PRO A 108 3.65 4.64 11.31
CA PRO A 108 3.99 6.05 11.51
C PRO A 108 3.34 6.99 10.48
N PHE A 109 2.42 6.50 9.66
CA PHE A 109 1.70 7.22 8.60
C PHE A 109 0.32 6.59 8.40
N PRO A 110 -0.63 7.32 7.77
CA PRO A 110 -1.93 6.77 7.42
C PRO A 110 -1.81 5.53 6.54
N PRO A 111 -2.47 4.41 6.91
CA PRO A 111 -2.34 3.14 6.18
C PRO A 111 -2.70 3.24 4.69
N GLU A 112 -3.65 4.10 4.33
CA GLU A 112 -4.05 4.35 2.94
C GLU A 112 -2.90 4.85 2.05
N TYR A 113 -1.83 5.42 2.61
CA TYR A 113 -0.65 5.83 1.84
C TYR A 113 0.01 4.65 1.14
N ILE A 114 -0.05 3.46 1.71
CA ILE A 114 0.43 2.23 1.07
C ILE A 114 -0.37 1.95 -0.22
N LEU A 115 -1.69 2.12 -0.19
CA LEU A 115 -2.52 1.96 -1.39
C LEU A 115 -2.28 3.06 -2.42
N HIS A 116 -2.06 4.31 -2.00
CA HIS A 116 -1.67 5.38 -2.91
C HIS A 116 -0.39 5.03 -3.68
N ASP A 117 0.59 4.40 -3.03
CA ASP A 117 1.82 3.95 -3.68
C ASP A 117 1.59 2.76 -4.61
N VAL A 118 0.73 1.82 -4.22
CA VAL A 118 0.28 0.73 -5.09
C VAL A 118 -0.39 1.28 -6.34
N HIS A 119 -1.27 2.29 -6.20
CA HIS A 119 -1.93 2.91 -7.34
C HIS A 119 -0.95 3.63 -8.26
N ARG A 120 0.06 4.35 -7.71
CA ARG A 120 1.11 4.98 -8.52
C ARG A 120 1.97 3.97 -9.24
N THR A 121 2.26 2.87 -8.57
CA THR A 121 3.05 1.80 -9.17
C THR A 121 2.32 1.13 -10.33
N TRP A 122 1.03 0.84 -10.20
CA TRP A 122 0.36 -0.08 -11.11
C TRP A 122 -0.78 0.55 -11.93
N PHE A 123 -1.52 1.50 -11.38
CA PHE A 123 -2.82 1.91 -11.96
C PHE A 123 -2.88 3.35 -12.44
N LEU A 124 -2.08 4.25 -11.85
CA LEU A 124 -2.07 5.66 -12.21
C LEU A 124 -1.11 5.94 -13.37
N GLY A 125 -1.49 5.54 -14.57
CA GLY A 125 -0.74 5.75 -15.80
C GLY A 125 -1.14 7.02 -16.56
N VAL A 126 -0.43 7.24 -17.66
CA VAL A 126 -0.68 8.27 -18.66
C VAL A 126 -1.18 7.59 -19.93
N SER A 127 -2.37 8.02 -20.42
CA SER A 127 -3.01 7.42 -21.60
C SER A 127 -2.46 7.94 -22.93
N GLU A 128 -1.81 9.10 -22.91
CA GLU A 128 -1.27 9.75 -24.08
C GLU A 128 -0.13 8.94 -24.71
N ALA A 129 -0.05 8.96 -26.03
CA ALA A 129 1.02 8.29 -26.78
C ALA A 129 2.28 9.16 -26.81
N GLY A 130 3.45 8.50 -26.80
CA GLY A 130 4.76 9.18 -26.90
C GLY A 130 5.84 8.45 -26.10
N THR A 131 7.10 8.78 -26.36
CA THR A 131 8.25 8.20 -25.64
C THR A 131 8.55 8.92 -24.33
N ASP A 132 8.16 10.18 -24.22
CA ASP A 132 8.29 11.01 -23.02
C ASP A 132 7.02 11.87 -22.92
N VAL A 133 6.10 11.45 -22.07
CA VAL A 133 4.78 12.07 -21.94
C VAL A 133 4.66 12.70 -20.57
N THR A 134 4.15 13.93 -20.54
CA THR A 134 3.89 14.65 -19.29
C THR A 134 2.47 15.16 -19.29
N ILE A 135 1.75 14.92 -18.21
CA ILE A 135 0.41 15.47 -17.94
C ILE A 135 0.37 16.14 -16.57
N GLU A 136 -0.61 16.99 -16.37
CA GLU A 136 -0.96 17.54 -15.06
C GLU A 136 -2.37 17.12 -14.71
N ARG A 137 -2.55 16.55 -13.51
CA ARG A 137 -3.86 16.15 -12.99
C ARG A 137 -3.88 16.25 -11.47
N ASP A 138 -4.99 16.64 -10.90
CA ASP A 138 -5.25 16.61 -9.44
C ASP A 138 -4.13 17.21 -8.58
N GLY A 139 -3.43 18.26 -9.09
CA GLY A 139 -2.34 18.91 -8.37
C GLY A 139 -0.99 18.17 -8.45
N GLU A 140 -0.86 17.20 -9.35
CA GLU A 140 0.38 16.50 -9.65
C GLU A 140 0.77 16.64 -11.13
N ARG A 141 2.07 16.71 -11.39
CA ARG A 141 2.67 16.46 -12.71
C ARG A 141 3.10 15.03 -12.77
N VAL A 142 2.59 14.27 -13.74
CA VAL A 142 2.95 12.88 -14.02
C VAL A 142 3.70 12.81 -15.32
N ARG A 143 4.92 12.26 -15.28
CA ARG A 143 5.76 12.03 -16.46
C ARG A 143 5.99 10.54 -16.62
N GLU A 144 5.78 10.03 -17.83
CA GLU A 144 6.15 8.68 -18.23
C GLU A 144 7.22 8.70 -19.30
N ARG A 145 8.27 7.92 -19.08
CA ARG A 145 9.30 7.64 -20.06
C ARG A 145 9.15 6.19 -20.52
N ARG A 146 9.12 6.03 -21.85
CA ARG A 146 8.96 4.73 -22.51
C ARG A 146 10.20 4.39 -23.34
N ASP A 147 10.51 3.11 -23.47
CA ASP A 147 11.57 2.62 -24.35
C ASP A 147 11.12 2.58 -25.81
N ALA A 148 12.01 2.08 -26.69
CA ALA A 148 11.75 1.97 -28.12
C ALA A 148 10.63 0.97 -28.48
N SER A 149 10.28 0.05 -27.57
CA SER A 149 9.15 -0.87 -27.72
C SER A 149 7.81 -0.24 -27.28
N GLY A 150 7.87 0.93 -26.66
CA GLY A 150 6.73 1.61 -26.05
C GLY A 150 6.46 1.19 -24.59
N ALA A 151 7.28 0.29 -24.02
CA ALA A 151 7.14 -0.10 -22.63
C ALA A 151 7.54 1.05 -21.69
N ILE A 152 6.76 1.28 -20.63
CA ILE A 152 7.04 2.29 -19.61
C ILE A 152 8.21 1.81 -18.77
N VAL A 153 9.33 2.55 -18.79
CA VAL A 153 10.52 2.23 -18.01
C VAL A 153 10.63 3.08 -16.74
N GLU A 154 9.98 4.25 -16.74
CA GLU A 154 9.97 5.13 -15.57
C GLU A 154 8.69 5.96 -15.54
N ARG A 155 8.16 6.16 -14.34
CA ARG A 155 7.08 7.09 -14.05
C ARG A 155 7.49 7.99 -12.90
N THR A 156 7.26 9.28 -13.03
CA THR A 156 7.60 10.28 -12.01
C THR A 156 6.35 11.06 -11.65
N PHE A 157 6.17 11.32 -10.34
CA PHE A 157 5.10 12.16 -9.80
C PHE A 157 5.72 13.32 -9.04
N GLU A 158 5.33 14.52 -9.38
CA GLU A 158 5.76 15.77 -8.76
C GLU A 158 4.55 16.58 -8.31
N ARG A 159 4.55 17.09 -7.09
CA ARG A 159 3.49 18.02 -6.66
C ARG A 159 3.65 19.35 -7.37
N LEU A 160 2.52 19.92 -7.79
CA LEU A 160 2.50 21.26 -8.42
C LEU A 160 2.54 22.39 -7.39
N ALA A 161 2.12 22.11 -6.14
CA ALA A 161 2.12 23.11 -5.07
C ALA A 161 2.18 22.46 -3.69
N GLY A 162 2.82 23.15 -2.75
CA GLY A 162 2.88 22.78 -1.33
C GLY A 162 3.81 21.61 -1.01
N PRO A 163 4.07 21.39 0.29
CA PRO A 163 4.86 20.27 0.77
C PRO A 163 4.13 18.91 0.61
N PRO A 164 4.87 17.78 0.67
CA PRO A 164 6.33 17.69 0.73
C PRO A 164 6.97 18.01 -0.62
N GLU A 165 8.19 18.55 -0.58
CA GLU A 165 9.01 18.73 -1.77
C GLU A 165 9.59 17.40 -2.25
N GLY A 166 10.07 17.37 -3.51
CA GLY A 166 10.65 16.19 -4.10
C GLY A 166 9.72 15.47 -5.06
N THR A 167 10.08 14.25 -5.43
CA THR A 167 9.37 13.44 -6.42
C THR A 167 9.20 12.01 -5.94
N ILE A 168 8.14 11.36 -6.42
CA ILE A 168 8.04 9.90 -6.38
C ILE A 168 8.47 9.38 -7.74
N VAL A 169 9.39 8.41 -7.75
CA VAL A 169 9.91 7.80 -8.98
C VAL A 169 9.69 6.30 -8.95
N VAL A 170 9.03 5.79 -9.97
CA VAL A 170 8.81 4.34 -10.17
C VAL A 170 9.60 3.91 -11.38
N ARG A 171 10.45 2.87 -11.24
CA ARG A 171 11.23 2.29 -12.34
C ARG A 171 10.85 0.83 -12.51
N TYR A 172 10.61 0.45 -13.76
CA TYR A 172 10.17 -0.88 -14.14
C TYR A 172 11.30 -1.60 -14.85
N GLY A 173 11.89 -2.65 -14.26
CA GLY A 173 13.07 -3.33 -14.75
C GLY A 173 12.97 -3.79 -16.21
N ALA A 174 11.99 -4.62 -16.52
CA ALA A 174 11.73 -5.09 -17.90
C ALA A 174 10.73 -4.20 -18.67
N GLY A 175 10.33 -3.05 -18.11
CA GLY A 175 9.27 -2.21 -18.63
C GLY A 175 7.87 -2.70 -18.26
N LEU A 176 6.95 -1.77 -18.16
CA LEU A 176 5.51 -2.01 -17.97
C LEU A 176 4.81 -1.72 -19.29
N ALA A 177 4.05 -2.67 -19.82
CA ALA A 177 3.30 -2.45 -21.05
C ALA A 177 2.30 -1.31 -20.88
N PRO A 178 2.30 -0.29 -21.77
CA PRO A 178 1.37 0.81 -21.69
C PRO A 178 -0.05 0.29 -21.92
N ASN A 179 -1.00 0.74 -21.13
CA ASN A 179 -2.40 0.31 -21.20
C ASN A 179 -2.60 -1.21 -21.06
N ALA A 180 -1.56 -1.98 -20.72
CA ALA A 180 -1.79 -3.34 -20.33
C ALA A 180 -2.72 -3.31 -19.13
N PRO A 181 -3.86 -4.00 -19.18
CA PRO A 181 -4.52 -4.34 -17.96
C PRO A 181 -3.47 -4.97 -17.05
N VAL A 182 -3.53 -4.72 -15.75
CA VAL A 182 -2.67 -5.44 -14.77
C VAL A 182 -2.91 -6.95 -14.85
N SER A 183 -3.87 -7.39 -15.67
CA SER A 183 -4.03 -8.75 -16.18
C SER A 183 -2.88 -9.25 -17.06
N ALA A 184 -2.01 -8.38 -17.59
CA ALA A 184 -0.70 -8.79 -18.09
C ALA A 184 0.26 -8.99 -16.92
N ALA A 185 1.13 -10.00 -16.99
CA ALA A 185 2.10 -10.24 -15.94
C ALA A 185 2.89 -8.97 -15.62
N PRO A 186 2.97 -8.56 -14.33
CA PRO A 186 3.76 -7.39 -13.94
C PRO A 186 5.25 -7.66 -14.19
N PRO A 187 6.09 -6.61 -14.32
CA PRO A 187 7.54 -6.77 -14.36
C PRO A 187 8.08 -7.57 -13.19
N ASP A 188 9.17 -8.32 -13.40
CA ASP A 188 9.79 -9.12 -12.34
C ASP A 188 10.27 -8.25 -11.18
N GLU A 189 10.72 -7.02 -11.46
CA GLU A 189 11.20 -6.09 -10.45
C GLU A 189 10.76 -4.66 -10.76
N VAL A 190 10.33 -3.96 -9.71
CA VAL A 190 10.01 -2.53 -9.71
C VAL A 190 10.73 -1.87 -8.55
N THR A 191 11.35 -0.72 -8.81
CA THR A 191 11.87 0.17 -7.77
C THR A 191 10.94 1.36 -7.60
N PHE A 192 10.50 1.60 -6.39
CA PHE A 192 9.67 2.73 -5.98
C PHE A 192 10.47 3.61 -5.03
N ASP A 193 10.74 4.85 -5.42
CA ASP A 193 11.49 5.82 -4.62
C ASP A 193 10.55 6.96 -4.23
N ASN A 194 10.16 6.98 -2.97
CA ASN A 194 9.25 8.01 -2.44
C ASN A 194 10.05 9.15 -1.80
N GLY A 195 10.42 10.14 -2.61
CA GLY A 195 11.12 11.33 -2.16
C GLY A 195 10.26 12.24 -1.26
N TRP A 196 8.93 12.09 -1.26
CA TRP A 196 8.05 12.88 -0.40
C TRP A 196 8.13 12.44 1.06
N TYR A 197 8.28 11.13 1.30
CA TYR A 197 8.30 10.56 2.66
C TYR A 197 9.62 9.89 3.01
N GLY A 198 10.62 9.95 2.11
CA GLY A 198 12.00 9.55 2.37
C GLY A 198 12.20 8.04 2.51
N TYR A 199 11.52 7.21 1.71
CA TYR A 199 11.76 5.78 1.66
C TYR A 199 11.85 5.26 0.22
N ARG A 200 12.48 4.09 0.08
CA ARG A 200 12.58 3.36 -1.17
C ARG A 200 12.09 1.94 -0.98
N ALA A 201 11.37 1.41 -1.96
CA ALA A 201 11.00 0.01 -2.00
C ALA A 201 11.53 -0.65 -3.28
N THR A 202 12.06 -1.86 -3.15
CA THR A 202 12.27 -2.79 -4.25
C THR A 202 11.19 -3.84 -4.15
N ILE A 203 10.40 -3.99 -5.21
CA ILE A 203 9.25 -4.88 -5.30
C ILE A 203 9.58 -5.94 -6.32
N ARG A 204 9.69 -7.19 -5.88
CA ARG A 204 9.97 -8.33 -6.74
C ARG A 204 8.72 -9.19 -6.87
N THR A 205 8.28 -9.43 -8.09
CA THR A 205 7.15 -10.33 -8.37
C THR A 205 7.59 -11.78 -8.19
N LEU A 206 6.94 -12.49 -7.28
CA LEU A 206 7.20 -13.92 -7.01
C LEU A 206 6.25 -14.80 -7.80
N ARG A 207 5.00 -14.38 -7.91
CA ARG A 207 3.94 -15.09 -8.62
C ARG A 207 2.88 -14.11 -9.08
N TRP A 208 2.35 -14.36 -10.25
CA TRP A 208 1.19 -13.67 -10.80
C TRP A 208 0.20 -14.68 -11.37
N GLN A 209 -1.10 -14.41 -11.21
CA GLN A 209 -2.17 -15.27 -11.69
C GLN A 209 -3.40 -14.42 -12.02
N PRO A 210 -3.95 -14.50 -13.26
CA PRO A 210 -5.30 -14.00 -13.54
C PRO A 210 -6.34 -14.87 -12.81
N LEU A 211 -7.48 -14.27 -12.46
CA LEU A 211 -8.61 -14.94 -11.80
C LEU A 211 -9.81 -15.09 -12.74
#